data_8360d1a0213b877795972160159ae6cc
#
_entry.id   8360d1a0213b877795972160159ae6cc
#
_cell.length_a   1.000
_cell.length_b   1.000
_cell.length_c   1.000
_cell.angle_alpha   90.00
_cell.angle_beta   90.00
_cell.angle_gamma   90.00
#
_symmetry.space_group_name_H-M   'P 1'
#
loop_
_entity.id
_entity.type
_entity.pdbx_description
1 polymer ?
#
loop_
_entity_poly.entity_id
_entity_poly.type
_entity_poly.pdbx_seq_one_letter_code
_entity_poly.pdbx_strand_id
1 'polypeptide(L)'
;MAEVDFPADAEALPAHMRRCSILFIEPREQLELDVGGLLGGGSAIRASVRLFALAPHADGEIELGEAEAAALGRIGETVWQSREALLAQFPAALLARLLEATLLVGDAPAQQAPRERDERVRDTYWKPLAAVAHAFSRWSEAGVDEDVRITRHRTLSDLIGEYGPPPPHLTSRVAPDERIALPAPRSTAVDELLSRRATCRNFDTTSMLDRHCFSDVLKRVVGCSAEVEILPGTSALKKSNPSGGSLHPLEPYLLVQRVDDVAPGLYHYHAGAHALERVPFADDPARLSELALRCVAGQDFFAEAHVLLILAARFRRTFWKYRNHPKAYRAIVLEAGHVSQNLYLSATEFGLGVFVTAAINEIDIERAYGLDPLQEGPITVCGFGPRAARKSMLEFDPLGTVWDAEGRRR
;
A
#
# COMPACT_ATOMS: atom_id res chain seq x y z
N MET A 1 24.32 19.23 21.04
CA MET A 1 24.07 17.90 21.63
C MET A 1 25.39 17.20 21.81
N ALA A 2 25.68 16.69 23.03
CA ALA A 2 26.97 16.06 23.32
C ALA A 2 27.10 14.78 22.51
N GLU A 3 28.24 14.63 21.80
CA GLU A 3 28.68 13.35 21.25
C GLU A 3 28.76 12.35 22.39
N VAL A 4 27.93 11.33 22.37
CA VAL A 4 28.07 10.16 23.23
C VAL A 4 29.16 9.32 22.59
N ASP A 5 30.38 9.47 23.12
CA ASP A 5 31.53 8.67 22.75
C ASP A 5 31.33 7.25 23.32
N PHE A 6 30.80 6.33 22.52
CA PHE A 6 30.82 4.91 22.82
C PHE A 6 32.18 4.36 22.36
N PRO A 7 33.02 3.83 23.27
CA PRO A 7 34.19 3.06 22.86
C PRO A 7 33.68 1.77 22.23
N ALA A 8 33.43 1.78 20.92
CA ALA A 8 33.15 0.56 20.19
C ALA A 8 34.45 -0.26 20.18
N ASP A 9 34.46 -1.34 20.97
CA ASP A 9 35.53 -2.31 20.92
C ASP A 9 35.61 -2.87 19.49
N ALA A 10 36.70 -2.63 18.80
CA ALA A 10 36.91 -3.08 17.43
C ALA A 10 36.79 -4.61 17.29
N GLU A 11 37.03 -5.34 18.36
CA GLU A 11 36.88 -6.79 18.41
C GLU A 11 35.42 -7.26 18.46
N ALA A 12 34.49 -6.40 18.88
CA ALA A 12 33.07 -6.70 18.94
C ALA A 12 32.39 -6.63 17.54
N LEU A 13 33.04 -6.02 16.53
CA LEU A 13 32.54 -5.98 15.18
C LEU A 13 32.56 -7.34 14.48
N PRO A 14 31.61 -7.66 13.59
CA PRO A 14 31.61 -8.88 12.77
C PRO A 14 32.90 -9.05 11.97
N ALA A 15 33.29 -10.31 11.70
CA ALA A 15 34.49 -10.59 10.92
C ALA A 15 34.40 -10.08 9.47
N HIS A 16 33.19 -10.13 8.90
CA HIS A 16 32.90 -9.57 7.59
C HIS A 16 31.63 -8.74 7.61
N MET A 17 31.62 -7.68 6.84
CA MET A 17 30.49 -6.76 6.71
C MET A 17 30.31 -6.31 5.25
N ARG A 18 29.10 -5.96 4.89
CA ARG A 18 28.73 -5.31 3.64
C ARG A 18 27.64 -4.29 3.88
N ARG A 19 27.43 -3.39 2.96
CA ARG A 19 26.26 -2.51 2.97
C ARG A 19 24.98 -3.32 2.71
N CYS A 20 23.84 -2.87 3.22
CA CYS A 20 22.53 -3.41 2.87
C CYS A 20 22.26 -3.33 1.36
N SER A 21 21.37 -4.21 0.86
CA SER A 21 21.16 -4.40 -0.57
C SER A 21 20.50 -3.21 -1.25
N ILE A 22 19.54 -2.58 -0.59
CA ILE A 22 18.83 -1.41 -1.11
C ILE A 22 19.00 -0.25 -0.13
N LEU A 23 19.58 0.84 -0.64
CA LEU A 23 19.78 2.08 0.11
C LEU A 23 19.62 3.27 -0.81
N PHE A 24 18.81 4.24 -0.38
CA PHE A 24 18.77 5.59 -0.92
C PHE A 24 19.15 6.58 0.18
N ILE A 25 19.89 7.64 -0.18
CA ILE A 25 20.19 8.73 0.74
C ILE A 25 19.52 9.96 0.19
N GLU A 26 18.62 10.53 0.98
CA GLU A 26 17.84 11.70 0.64
C GLU A 26 18.34 12.91 1.43
N PRO A 27 18.85 13.96 0.76
CA PRO A 27 19.10 15.24 1.40
C PRO A 27 17.79 16.02 1.57
N ARG A 28 17.52 16.51 2.78
CA ARG A 28 16.37 17.35 3.11
C ARG A 28 16.81 18.65 3.70
N GLU A 29 16.31 19.75 3.16
CA GLU A 29 16.48 21.07 3.75
C GLU A 29 15.56 21.21 4.96
N GLN A 30 16.16 21.66 6.08
CA GLN A 30 15.42 22.01 7.29
C GLN A 30 15.61 23.48 7.60
N LEU A 31 14.51 24.17 7.87
CA LEU A 31 14.51 25.55 8.28
C LEU A 31 14.32 25.60 9.80
N GLU A 32 15.32 26.13 10.51
CA GLU A 32 15.30 26.26 11.96
C GLU A 32 15.26 27.75 12.34
N LEU A 33 14.53 28.06 13.42
CA LEU A 33 14.53 29.41 13.97
C LEU A 33 15.90 29.70 14.63
N ASP A 34 16.63 30.63 14.08
CA ASP A 34 17.90 31.09 14.64
C ASP A 34 17.71 32.33 15.51
N VAL A 35 17.41 32.10 16.77
CA VAL A 35 17.22 33.16 17.77
C VAL A 35 18.51 33.96 17.97
N GLY A 36 19.68 33.32 17.91
CA GLY A 36 20.99 33.99 18.03
C GLY A 36 21.26 34.91 16.84
N GLY A 37 21.02 34.46 15.62
CA GLY A 37 21.11 35.25 14.40
C GLY A 37 20.15 36.43 14.42
N LEU A 38 18.90 36.23 14.88
CA LEU A 38 17.91 37.30 15.01
C LEU A 38 18.35 38.38 15.99
N LEU A 39 18.84 38.00 17.18
CA LEU A 39 19.31 38.93 18.20
C LEU A 39 20.60 39.66 17.77
N GLY A 40 21.41 39.06 16.90
CA GLY A 40 22.61 39.65 16.30
C GLY A 40 22.34 40.56 15.09
N GLY A 41 21.06 40.76 14.71
CA GLY A 41 20.67 41.59 13.55
C GLY A 41 20.80 40.85 12.20
N GLY A 42 20.93 39.55 12.21
CA GLY A 42 20.96 38.68 11.03
C GLY A 42 19.60 38.03 10.70
N SER A 43 19.64 36.94 9.94
CA SER A 43 18.45 36.18 9.57
C SER A 43 17.82 35.44 10.79
N ALA A 44 16.51 35.46 10.90
CA ALA A 44 15.79 34.70 11.89
C ALA A 44 15.68 33.20 11.50
N ILE A 45 16.08 32.84 10.29
CA ILE A 45 15.97 31.49 9.75
C ILE A 45 17.35 30.99 9.33
N ARG A 46 17.72 29.84 9.81
CA ARG A 46 18.91 29.07 9.40
C ARG A 46 18.47 27.87 8.61
N ALA A 47 18.94 27.75 7.37
CA ALA A 47 18.77 26.54 6.58
C ALA A 47 19.93 25.57 6.87
N SER A 48 19.60 24.30 7.09
CA SER A 48 20.56 23.21 7.19
C SER A 48 20.10 22.06 6.30
N VAL A 49 21.03 21.27 5.78
CA VAL A 49 20.71 20.05 5.02
C VAL A 49 21.00 18.85 5.91
N ARG A 50 19.99 17.99 6.10
CA ARG A 50 20.14 16.72 6.79
C ARG A 50 20.03 15.57 5.79
N LEU A 51 20.74 14.49 6.04
CA LEU A 51 20.77 13.30 5.18
C LEU A 51 19.97 12.18 5.85
N PHE A 52 19.08 11.56 5.09
CA PHE A 52 18.28 10.42 5.57
C PHE A 52 18.53 9.19 4.73
N ALA A 53 18.84 8.07 5.37
CA ALA A 53 18.91 6.77 4.73
C ALA A 53 17.52 6.14 4.67
N LEU A 54 17.11 5.72 3.47
CA LEU A 54 15.89 5.00 3.17
C LEU A 54 16.27 3.58 2.75
N ALA A 55 16.15 2.62 3.68
CA ALA A 55 16.46 1.21 3.46
C ALA A 55 15.20 0.38 3.73
N PRO A 56 14.60 -0.29 2.73
CA PRO A 56 13.29 -0.95 2.87
C PRO A 56 13.20 -2.03 3.96
N HIS A 57 14.32 -2.64 4.33
CA HIS A 57 14.38 -3.66 5.38
C HIS A 57 14.52 -3.07 6.79
N ALA A 58 14.76 -1.76 6.91
CA ALA A 58 14.87 -1.06 8.19
C ALA A 58 13.50 -0.55 8.67
N ASP A 59 13.40 -0.31 9.99
CA ASP A 59 12.16 0.13 10.62
C ASP A 59 12.08 1.68 10.63
N GLY A 60 12.01 2.29 9.45
CA GLY A 60 11.88 3.74 9.29
C GLY A 60 13.09 4.43 8.65
N GLU A 61 13.03 5.76 8.64
CA GLU A 61 14.08 6.62 8.11
C GLU A 61 15.19 6.79 9.15
N ILE A 62 16.44 6.79 8.70
CA ILE A 62 17.61 6.88 9.57
C ILE A 62 18.39 8.15 9.22
N GLU A 63 18.50 9.09 10.16
CA GLU A 63 19.32 10.29 9.96
C GLU A 63 20.81 9.92 9.97
N LEU A 64 21.56 10.44 8.98
CA LEU A 64 22.98 10.18 8.78
C LEU A 64 23.83 11.42 8.98
N GLY A 65 25.00 11.24 9.59
CA GLY A 65 26.08 12.21 9.46
C GLY A 65 26.78 12.13 8.10
N GLU A 66 27.49 13.17 7.72
CA GLU A 66 28.24 13.22 6.44
C GLU A 66 29.26 12.06 6.32
N ALA A 67 29.97 11.74 7.41
CA ALA A 67 30.95 10.65 7.43
C ALA A 67 30.27 9.28 7.20
N GLU A 68 29.09 9.06 7.74
CA GLU A 68 28.31 7.84 7.59
C GLU A 68 27.80 7.70 6.13
N ALA A 69 27.26 8.76 5.59
CA ALA A 69 26.84 8.78 4.18
C ALA A 69 28.01 8.52 3.23
N ALA A 70 29.18 9.10 3.50
CA ALA A 70 30.39 8.87 2.73
C ALA A 70 30.89 7.42 2.84
N ALA A 71 30.83 6.81 4.04
CA ALA A 71 31.21 5.42 4.24
C ALA A 71 30.25 4.46 3.49
N LEU A 72 28.94 4.69 3.58
CA LEU A 72 27.92 3.90 2.87
C LEU A 72 28.08 4.02 1.34
N GLY A 73 28.53 5.15 0.82
CA GLY A 73 28.87 5.34 -0.60
C GLY A 73 30.08 4.55 -1.07
N ARG A 74 30.95 4.07 -0.15
CA ARG A 74 32.19 3.35 -0.47
C ARG A 74 32.13 1.87 -0.14
N ILE A 75 31.21 1.43 0.72
CA ILE A 75 31.02 0.02 1.07
C ILE A 75 29.99 -0.60 0.11
N GLY A 76 30.40 -1.68 -0.56
CA GLY A 76 29.56 -2.37 -1.54
C GLY A 76 28.44 -3.22 -0.90
N GLU A 77 27.39 -3.48 -1.66
CA GLU A 77 26.22 -4.27 -1.23
C GLU A 77 26.37 -5.78 -1.46
N THR A 78 27.31 -6.18 -2.33
CA THR A 78 27.50 -7.57 -2.77
C THR A 78 28.73 -8.22 -2.16
N VAL A 79 29.82 -7.45 -2.04
CA VAL A 79 31.12 -7.97 -1.63
C VAL A 79 31.27 -7.82 -0.13
N TRP A 80 31.44 -8.94 0.56
CA TRP A 80 31.78 -8.96 1.98
C TRP A 80 33.22 -8.50 2.16
N GLN A 81 33.43 -7.48 2.97
CA GLN A 81 34.74 -6.93 3.31
C GLN A 81 35.13 -7.35 4.72
N SER A 82 36.42 -7.66 4.93
CA SER A 82 36.89 -8.04 6.25
C SER A 82 36.86 -6.82 7.21
N ARG A 83 36.72 -7.12 8.49
CA ARG A 83 36.77 -6.11 9.57
C ARG A 83 38.04 -5.24 9.47
N GLU A 84 39.21 -5.89 9.24
CA GLU A 84 40.50 -5.20 9.13
C GLU A 84 40.51 -4.22 7.95
N ALA A 85 39.99 -4.63 6.81
CA ALA A 85 39.92 -3.80 5.61
C ALA A 85 39.01 -2.57 5.81
N LEU A 86 37.93 -2.72 6.58
CA LEU A 86 37.00 -1.62 6.90
C LEU A 86 37.60 -0.70 7.98
N LEU A 87 38.22 -1.25 9.02
CA LEU A 87 38.89 -0.47 10.08
C LEU A 87 40.07 0.32 9.56
N ALA A 88 40.71 -0.11 8.48
CA ALA A 88 41.76 0.68 7.81
C ALA A 88 41.22 1.94 7.11
N GLN A 89 39.91 2.05 6.92
CA GLN A 89 39.25 3.17 6.18
C GLN A 89 38.31 3.96 7.05
N PHE A 90 37.70 3.36 8.07
CA PHE A 90 36.62 3.95 8.85
C PHE A 90 36.81 3.69 10.34
N PRO A 91 36.43 4.64 11.23
CA PRO A 91 36.45 4.44 12.67
C PRO A 91 35.52 3.29 13.11
N ALA A 92 35.92 2.53 14.14
CA ALA A 92 35.11 1.43 14.69
C ALA A 92 33.73 1.91 15.15
N ALA A 93 33.65 3.07 15.81
CA ALA A 93 32.40 3.64 16.27
C ALA A 93 31.41 3.92 15.12
N LEU A 94 31.89 4.40 13.97
CA LEU A 94 31.07 4.64 12.79
C LEU A 94 30.51 3.31 12.23
N LEU A 95 31.36 2.28 12.14
CA LEU A 95 30.91 0.96 11.65
C LEU A 95 29.90 0.33 12.61
N ALA A 96 30.10 0.45 13.93
CA ALA A 96 29.18 -0.05 14.93
C ALA A 96 27.80 0.63 14.84
N ARG A 97 27.77 1.95 14.69
CA ARG A 97 26.52 2.70 14.51
C ARG A 97 25.79 2.30 13.23
N LEU A 98 26.49 2.11 12.13
CA LEU A 98 25.88 1.67 10.86
C LEU A 98 25.33 0.23 10.94
N LEU A 99 25.97 -0.66 11.73
CA LEU A 99 25.45 -2.00 12.04
C LEU A 99 24.21 -1.93 12.93
N GLU A 100 24.21 -1.11 13.97
CA GLU A 100 23.06 -0.89 14.85
C GLU A 100 21.88 -0.34 14.04
N ALA A 101 22.13 0.62 13.16
CA ALA A 101 21.16 1.16 12.21
C ALA A 101 20.76 0.19 11.10
N THR A 102 21.29 -1.03 11.06
CA THR A 102 21.05 -2.04 10.02
C THR A 102 21.45 -1.65 8.59
N LEU A 103 22.15 -0.54 8.42
CA LEU A 103 22.64 -0.07 7.11
C LEU A 103 23.91 -0.82 6.66
N LEU A 104 24.65 -1.40 7.60
CA LEU A 104 25.57 -2.50 7.37
C LEU A 104 24.98 -3.79 7.90
N VAL A 105 25.30 -4.89 7.25
CA VAL A 105 24.98 -6.25 7.69
C VAL A 105 26.27 -7.04 7.89
N GLY A 106 26.32 -7.79 8.97
CA GLY A 106 27.50 -8.56 9.39
C GLY A 106 27.26 -10.07 9.37
N ASP A 107 28.35 -10.84 9.41
CA ASP A 107 28.32 -12.31 9.48
C ASP A 107 28.15 -12.86 10.89
N ALA A 108 28.25 -12.04 11.94
CA ALA A 108 28.09 -12.45 13.32
C ALA A 108 26.65 -12.91 13.65
N PRO A 109 26.46 -13.85 14.62
CA PRO A 109 25.14 -14.32 15.03
C PRO A 109 24.18 -13.21 15.46
N ALA A 110 24.68 -12.17 16.13
CA ALA A 110 23.87 -11.00 16.54
C ALA A 110 23.29 -10.21 15.34
N GLN A 111 23.88 -10.34 14.15
CA GLN A 111 23.45 -9.69 12.93
C GLN A 111 22.54 -10.58 12.05
N GLN A 112 22.15 -11.76 12.52
CA GLN A 112 21.38 -12.72 11.74
C GLN A 112 20.03 -12.13 11.30
N ALA A 113 19.24 -11.56 12.20
CA ALA A 113 17.92 -11.04 11.88
C ALA A 113 17.95 -9.85 10.88
N PRO A 114 18.78 -8.81 11.06
CA PRO A 114 18.95 -7.75 10.05
C PRO A 114 19.42 -8.30 8.69
N ARG A 115 20.38 -9.23 8.70
CA ARG A 115 20.89 -9.85 7.48
C ARG A 115 19.79 -10.62 6.72
N GLU A 116 19.02 -11.45 7.42
CA GLU A 116 17.92 -12.21 6.82
C GLU A 116 16.83 -11.29 6.24
N ARG A 117 16.53 -10.17 6.89
CA ARG A 117 15.60 -9.16 6.35
C ARG A 117 16.13 -8.55 5.06
N ASP A 118 17.41 -8.15 5.03
CA ASP A 118 18.05 -7.61 3.83
C ASP A 118 18.12 -8.63 2.69
N GLU A 119 18.45 -9.89 2.99
CA GLU A 119 18.51 -10.97 2.00
C GLU A 119 17.14 -11.31 1.43
N ARG A 120 16.08 -11.29 2.23
CA ARG A 120 14.70 -11.46 1.72
C ARG A 120 14.31 -10.37 0.69
N VAL A 121 14.68 -9.12 0.95
CA VAL A 121 14.46 -8.02 -0.02
C VAL A 121 15.19 -8.31 -1.34
N ARG A 122 16.45 -8.75 -1.26
CA ARG A 122 17.26 -9.13 -2.42
C ARG A 122 16.65 -10.29 -3.19
N ASP A 123 16.24 -11.34 -2.48
CA ASP A 123 15.70 -12.58 -3.08
C ASP A 123 14.30 -12.40 -3.66
N THR A 124 13.60 -11.33 -3.32
CA THR A 124 12.34 -10.94 -3.92
C THR A 124 12.53 -10.24 -5.27
N TYR A 125 13.75 -9.83 -5.61
CA TYR A 125 14.12 -9.17 -6.86
C TYR A 125 13.45 -7.81 -7.07
N TRP A 126 13.27 -7.05 -6.03
CA TRP A 126 12.74 -5.70 -6.09
C TRP A 126 13.60 -4.79 -6.98
N LYS A 127 12.93 -3.94 -7.78
CA LYS A 127 13.61 -2.74 -8.29
C LYS A 127 13.82 -1.78 -7.12
N PRO A 128 15.07 -1.35 -6.83
CA PRO A 128 15.38 -0.57 -5.62
C PRO A 128 14.45 0.62 -5.38
N LEU A 129 14.23 1.46 -6.40
CA LEU A 129 13.35 2.63 -6.28
C LEU A 129 11.89 2.25 -5.96
N ALA A 130 11.39 1.12 -6.50
CA ALA A 130 10.04 0.66 -6.21
C ALA A 130 9.93 0.11 -4.78
N ALA A 131 10.97 -0.56 -4.27
CA ALA A 131 11.01 -1.04 -2.89
C ALA A 131 10.98 0.11 -1.90
N VAL A 132 11.77 1.16 -2.13
CA VAL A 132 11.76 2.37 -1.29
C VAL A 132 10.41 3.05 -1.34
N ALA A 133 9.85 3.29 -2.53
CA ALA A 133 8.53 3.91 -2.67
C ALA A 133 7.43 3.10 -1.95
N HIS A 134 7.46 1.76 -2.05
CA HIS A 134 6.51 0.90 -1.34
C HIS A 134 6.71 0.97 0.17
N ALA A 135 7.96 0.81 0.66
CA ALA A 135 8.25 0.75 2.09
C ALA A 135 7.91 2.06 2.83
N PHE A 136 8.24 3.22 2.23
CA PHE A 136 8.12 4.54 2.87
C PHE A 136 6.84 5.30 2.52
N SER A 137 5.89 4.68 1.81
CA SER A 137 4.53 5.20 1.63
C SER A 137 3.47 4.49 2.46
N ARG A 138 3.84 3.49 3.26
CA ARG A 138 2.92 2.74 4.12
C ARG A 138 2.55 3.55 5.36
N TRP A 139 1.29 3.47 5.73
CA TRP A 139 0.74 4.13 6.91
C TRP A 139 0.52 3.15 8.06
N SER A 140 0.51 3.69 9.29
CA SER A 140 0.05 3.04 10.50
C SER A 140 -0.73 4.05 11.33
N GLU A 141 -1.89 3.64 11.84
CA GLU A 141 -2.73 4.46 12.73
C GLU A 141 -3.14 5.83 12.13
N ALA A 142 -2.95 6.02 10.81
CA ALA A 142 -3.40 7.22 10.13
C ALA A 142 -4.92 7.26 10.04
N GLY A 143 -5.50 8.44 10.22
CA GLY A 143 -6.92 8.71 10.05
C GLY A 143 -7.16 9.74 8.94
N VAL A 144 -8.44 10.02 8.65
CA VAL A 144 -8.84 11.06 7.67
C VAL A 144 -8.27 12.44 8.01
N ASP A 145 -7.95 12.70 9.27
CA ASP A 145 -7.30 13.94 9.71
C ASP A 145 -5.83 14.02 9.25
N GLU A 146 -5.21 12.91 8.83
CA GLU A 146 -3.86 12.91 8.28
C GLU A 146 -3.81 13.64 6.93
N ASP A 147 -4.77 13.41 6.05
CA ASP A 147 -4.92 14.17 4.80
C ASP A 147 -5.08 15.67 5.09
N VAL A 148 -5.83 16.03 6.13
CA VAL A 148 -5.98 17.43 6.57
C VAL A 148 -4.66 17.99 7.09
N ARG A 149 -3.84 17.21 7.81
CA ARG A 149 -2.51 17.63 8.27
C ARG A 149 -1.55 17.86 7.12
N ILE A 150 -1.56 16.96 6.12
CA ILE A 150 -0.69 17.02 4.94
C ILE A 150 -1.12 18.18 4.02
N THR A 151 -2.40 18.27 3.71
CA THR A 151 -2.94 19.27 2.76
C THR A 151 -3.25 20.61 3.41
N ARG A 152 -3.41 20.67 4.76
CA ARG A 152 -3.89 21.81 5.55
C ARG A 152 -5.29 22.32 5.17
N HIS A 153 -6.06 21.51 4.43
CA HIS A 153 -7.37 21.88 3.92
C HIS A 153 -8.42 20.85 4.30
N ARG A 154 -9.57 21.33 4.78
CA ARG A 154 -10.70 20.48 5.20
C ARG A 154 -11.76 20.33 4.12
N THR A 155 -11.85 21.32 3.23
CA THR A 155 -12.89 21.36 2.21
C THR A 155 -12.32 21.65 0.83
N LEU A 156 -13.07 21.29 -0.22
CA LEU A 156 -12.72 21.66 -1.58
C LEU A 156 -12.65 23.20 -1.77
N SER A 157 -13.46 23.94 -1.00
CA SER A 157 -13.43 25.41 -1.03
C SER A 157 -12.10 25.96 -0.53
N ASP A 158 -11.55 25.36 0.54
CA ASP A 158 -10.24 25.76 1.08
C ASP A 158 -9.13 25.50 0.05
N LEU A 159 -9.17 24.31 -0.60
CA LEU A 159 -8.23 23.97 -1.66
C LEU A 159 -8.29 24.95 -2.84
N ILE A 160 -9.49 25.28 -3.29
CA ILE A 160 -9.67 26.25 -4.38
C ILE A 160 -9.21 27.65 -3.97
N GLY A 161 -9.44 28.02 -2.70
CA GLY A 161 -9.02 29.31 -2.16
C GLY A 161 -7.49 29.49 -2.17
N GLU A 162 -6.74 28.43 -1.86
CA GLU A 162 -5.27 28.49 -1.80
C GLU A 162 -4.60 28.15 -3.14
N TYR A 163 -5.06 27.12 -3.84
CA TYR A 163 -4.37 26.61 -5.05
C TYR A 163 -5.06 27.05 -6.36
N GLY A 164 -6.17 27.74 -6.27
CA GLY A 164 -7.01 28.03 -7.44
C GLY A 164 -7.88 26.84 -7.88
N PRO A 165 -8.67 27.00 -8.94
CA PRO A 165 -9.50 25.93 -9.44
C PRO A 165 -8.64 24.77 -9.98
N PRO A 166 -9.15 23.52 -9.88
CA PRO A 166 -8.44 22.37 -10.43
C PRO A 166 -8.28 22.51 -11.95
N PRO A 167 -7.29 21.83 -12.55
CA PRO A 167 -7.13 21.79 -14.00
C PRO A 167 -8.42 21.34 -14.70
N PRO A 168 -8.67 21.77 -15.95
CA PRO A 168 -9.86 21.38 -16.68
C PRO A 168 -10.06 19.86 -16.75
N HIS A 169 -11.30 19.40 -16.58
CA HIS A 169 -11.62 17.96 -16.64
C HIS A 169 -11.36 17.35 -18.02
N LEU A 170 -11.49 18.16 -19.09
CA LEU A 170 -11.30 17.72 -20.46
C LEU A 170 -10.19 18.54 -21.13
N THR A 171 -9.38 17.86 -21.92
CA THR A 171 -8.33 18.49 -22.73
C THR A 171 -8.72 18.42 -24.20
N SER A 172 -8.75 19.56 -24.90
CA SER A 172 -8.90 19.64 -26.34
C SER A 172 -7.52 19.76 -27.01
N ARG A 173 -7.32 19.01 -28.10
CA ARG A 173 -6.11 19.05 -28.91
C ARG A 173 -6.27 19.84 -30.21
N VAL A 174 -7.50 20.02 -30.65
CA VAL A 174 -7.88 20.74 -31.85
C VAL A 174 -9.09 21.62 -31.57
N ALA A 175 -9.40 22.56 -32.48
CA ALA A 175 -10.61 23.38 -32.43
C ALA A 175 -11.86 22.49 -32.57
N PRO A 176 -13.03 22.91 -32.08
CA PRO A 176 -14.26 22.12 -32.13
C PRO A 176 -14.68 21.71 -33.57
N ASP A 177 -14.45 22.54 -34.53
CA ASP A 177 -14.76 22.35 -35.96
C ASP A 177 -13.79 21.39 -36.68
N GLU A 178 -12.61 21.18 -36.10
CA GLU A 178 -11.61 20.21 -36.59
C GLU A 178 -11.85 18.78 -36.04
N ARG A 179 -12.82 18.61 -35.13
CA ARG A 179 -13.10 17.31 -34.51
C ARG A 179 -13.85 16.38 -35.46
N ILE A 180 -13.39 15.14 -35.54
CA ILE A 180 -14.11 14.09 -36.26
C ILE A 180 -15.19 13.53 -35.32
N ALA A 181 -16.46 13.75 -35.68
CA ALA A 181 -17.59 13.23 -34.90
C ALA A 181 -17.68 11.70 -35.04
N LEU A 182 -17.90 11.01 -33.92
CA LEU A 182 -18.16 9.58 -33.89
C LEU A 182 -19.67 9.32 -33.91
N PRO A 183 -20.13 8.16 -34.46
CA PRO A 183 -21.52 7.76 -34.39
C PRO A 183 -22.01 7.65 -32.94
N ALA A 184 -23.32 7.86 -32.76
CA ALA A 184 -23.92 7.64 -31.44
C ALA A 184 -23.69 6.20 -30.96
N PRO A 185 -23.25 5.99 -29.68
CA PRO A 185 -23.01 4.66 -29.15
C PRO A 185 -24.32 3.85 -29.05
N ARG A 186 -24.21 2.53 -29.22
CA ARG A 186 -25.31 1.61 -29.01
C ARG A 186 -25.40 1.28 -27.54
N SER A 187 -26.57 1.32 -26.93
CA SER A 187 -26.80 0.90 -25.57
C SER A 187 -26.90 -0.63 -25.46
N THR A 188 -26.26 -1.20 -24.44
CA THR A 188 -26.26 -2.64 -24.11
C THR A 188 -26.49 -2.83 -22.62
N ALA A 189 -26.73 -4.06 -22.16
CA ALA A 189 -26.84 -4.38 -20.75
C ALA A 189 -25.57 -3.99 -19.95
N VAL A 190 -24.40 -3.98 -20.61
CA VAL A 190 -23.15 -3.54 -19.97
C VAL A 190 -23.18 -2.03 -19.70
N ASP A 191 -23.72 -1.24 -20.63
CA ASP A 191 -23.84 0.21 -20.43
C ASP A 191 -24.82 0.56 -19.31
N GLU A 192 -25.90 -0.21 -19.17
CA GLU A 192 -26.83 -0.09 -18.05
C GLU A 192 -26.16 -0.42 -16.72
N LEU A 193 -25.35 -1.48 -16.67
CA LEU A 193 -24.59 -1.86 -15.47
C LEU A 193 -23.58 -0.77 -15.12
N LEU A 194 -22.82 -0.27 -16.09
CA LEU A 194 -21.83 0.79 -15.91
C LEU A 194 -22.47 2.09 -15.42
N SER A 195 -23.69 2.43 -15.90
CA SER A 195 -24.40 3.64 -15.47
C SER A 195 -24.84 3.60 -14.00
N ARG A 196 -25.12 2.41 -13.47
CA ARG A 196 -25.47 2.19 -12.05
C ARG A 196 -24.30 2.11 -11.11
N ARG A 197 -23.07 2.01 -11.64
CA ARG A 197 -21.86 1.93 -10.82
C ARG A 197 -21.63 3.25 -10.05
N ALA A 198 -21.74 3.20 -8.75
CA ALA A 198 -21.44 4.32 -7.86
C ALA A 198 -20.67 3.84 -6.62
N THR A 199 -19.73 4.66 -6.12
CA THR A 199 -19.04 4.38 -4.86
C THR A 199 -20.02 4.50 -3.70
N CYS A 200 -20.15 3.42 -2.91
CA CYS A 200 -21.04 3.38 -1.75
C CYS A 200 -20.37 3.95 -0.51
N ARG A 201 -21.09 4.83 0.17
CA ARG A 201 -20.78 5.36 1.51
C ARG A 201 -21.94 5.16 2.49
N ASN A 202 -22.97 4.44 2.08
CA ASN A 202 -24.19 4.23 2.85
C ASN A 202 -24.51 2.73 2.85
N PHE A 203 -23.88 1.99 3.77
CA PHE A 203 -24.13 0.56 3.96
C PHE A 203 -25.25 0.32 4.95
N ASP A 204 -26.03 -0.75 4.75
CA ASP A 204 -27.04 -1.18 5.71
C ASP A 204 -26.38 -2.01 6.81
N THR A 205 -26.11 -1.38 7.95
CA THR A 205 -25.45 -2.06 9.07
C THR A 205 -26.36 -3.00 9.86
N THR A 206 -27.66 -3.06 9.52
CA THR A 206 -28.65 -3.86 10.23
C THR A 206 -28.98 -5.20 9.57
N SER A 207 -28.73 -5.32 8.27
CA SER A 207 -28.94 -6.57 7.51
C SER A 207 -27.67 -7.41 7.43
N MET A 208 -27.84 -8.67 7.06
CA MET A 208 -26.74 -9.57 6.71
C MET A 208 -26.58 -9.65 5.19
N LEU A 209 -25.37 -9.89 4.72
CA LEU A 209 -25.13 -10.21 3.33
C LEU A 209 -25.40 -11.70 3.12
N ASP A 210 -26.26 -12.01 2.16
CA ASP A 210 -26.56 -13.40 1.77
C ASP A 210 -25.28 -14.16 1.39
N ARG A 211 -25.13 -15.37 1.92
CA ARG A 211 -23.95 -16.20 1.73
C ARG A 211 -23.72 -16.62 0.29
N HIS A 212 -24.77 -16.87 -0.49
CA HIS A 212 -24.63 -17.23 -1.90
C HIS A 212 -24.17 -16.03 -2.71
N CYS A 213 -24.75 -14.85 -2.47
CA CYS A 213 -24.32 -13.63 -3.11
C CYS A 213 -22.84 -13.30 -2.78
N PHE A 214 -22.43 -13.45 -1.51
CA PHE A 214 -21.04 -13.33 -1.08
C PHE A 214 -20.12 -14.30 -1.83
N SER A 215 -20.50 -15.57 -1.93
CA SER A 215 -19.77 -16.62 -2.65
C SER A 215 -19.61 -16.27 -4.13
N ASP A 216 -20.70 -15.86 -4.79
CA ASP A 216 -20.72 -15.52 -6.20
C ASP A 216 -19.82 -14.33 -6.52
N VAL A 217 -19.86 -13.28 -5.69
CA VAL A 217 -18.97 -12.13 -5.81
C VAL A 217 -17.51 -12.56 -5.71
N LEU A 218 -17.14 -13.33 -4.69
CA LEU A 218 -15.74 -13.78 -4.52
C LEU A 218 -15.30 -14.66 -5.70
N LYS A 219 -16.13 -15.64 -6.11
CA LYS A 219 -15.80 -16.52 -7.25
C LYS A 219 -15.56 -15.74 -8.52
N ARG A 220 -16.43 -14.78 -8.81
CA ARG A 220 -16.36 -13.94 -10.02
C ARG A 220 -15.15 -13.00 -10.01
N VAL A 221 -14.87 -12.37 -8.87
CA VAL A 221 -13.88 -11.29 -8.79
C VAL A 221 -12.45 -11.80 -8.60
N VAL A 222 -12.25 -12.72 -7.67
CA VAL A 222 -10.92 -13.19 -7.26
C VAL A 222 -10.73 -14.70 -7.44
N GLY A 223 -11.79 -15.46 -7.74
CA GLY A 223 -11.74 -16.88 -7.93
C GLY A 223 -10.97 -17.31 -9.18
N CYS A 224 -10.56 -18.58 -9.20
CA CYS A 224 -9.96 -19.23 -10.34
C CYS A 224 -11.01 -20.02 -11.13
N SER A 225 -11.10 -19.78 -12.45
CA SER A 225 -12.02 -20.48 -13.34
C SER A 225 -11.42 -21.76 -13.90
N ALA A 226 -10.10 -21.80 -14.11
CA ALA A 226 -9.37 -22.98 -14.57
C ALA A 226 -7.89 -22.88 -14.19
N GLU A 227 -7.28 -24.04 -13.99
CA GLU A 227 -5.83 -24.19 -13.90
C GLU A 227 -5.38 -25.08 -15.05
N VAL A 228 -4.33 -24.67 -15.77
CA VAL A 228 -3.78 -25.39 -16.92
C VAL A 228 -2.28 -25.53 -16.72
N GLU A 229 -1.78 -26.75 -16.79
CA GLU A 229 -0.37 -27.02 -16.85
C GLU A 229 0.18 -26.60 -18.23
N ILE A 230 1.08 -25.60 -18.24
CA ILE A 230 1.69 -25.05 -19.47
C ILE A 230 3.04 -25.66 -19.78
N LEU A 231 3.73 -26.15 -18.77
CA LEU A 231 4.97 -26.94 -18.84
C LEU A 231 4.97 -27.92 -17.66
N PRO A 232 5.72 -29.03 -17.70
CA PRO A 232 5.82 -29.97 -16.60
C PRO A 232 6.15 -29.25 -15.27
N GLY A 233 5.25 -29.37 -14.29
CA GLY A 233 5.36 -28.72 -12.98
C GLY A 233 5.10 -27.22 -12.96
N THR A 234 4.57 -26.63 -14.03
CA THR A 234 4.28 -25.20 -14.12
C THR A 234 2.85 -24.97 -14.61
N SER A 235 1.98 -24.45 -13.74
CA SER A 235 0.58 -24.14 -14.06
C SER A 235 0.35 -22.64 -14.23
N ALA A 236 -0.62 -22.30 -15.06
CA ALA A 236 -1.20 -20.99 -15.19
C ALA A 236 -2.68 -21.00 -14.78
N LEU A 237 -3.11 -19.95 -14.09
CA LEU A 237 -4.50 -19.79 -13.66
C LEU A 237 -5.27 -18.93 -14.67
N LYS A 238 -6.51 -19.33 -14.96
CA LYS A 238 -7.49 -18.47 -15.63
C LYS A 238 -8.36 -17.81 -14.56
N LYS A 239 -8.22 -16.49 -14.43
CA LYS A 239 -9.11 -15.63 -13.62
C LYS A 239 -9.88 -14.69 -14.54
N SER A 240 -10.90 -14.02 -14.01
CA SER A 240 -11.71 -13.04 -14.76
C SER A 240 -10.94 -11.75 -15.08
N ASN A 241 -9.96 -11.41 -14.27
CA ASN A 241 -9.15 -10.20 -14.44
C ASN A 241 -7.88 -10.49 -15.24
N PRO A 242 -7.43 -9.56 -16.10
CA PRO A 242 -6.13 -9.67 -16.75
C PRO A 242 -5.00 -9.46 -15.73
N SER A 243 -3.91 -10.17 -15.93
CA SER A 243 -2.70 -10.05 -15.12
C SER A 243 -1.45 -9.98 -15.99
N GLY A 244 -0.47 -9.20 -15.57
CA GLY A 244 0.81 -9.08 -16.23
C GLY A 244 1.54 -10.43 -16.36
N GLY A 245 1.57 -11.00 -17.59
CA GLY A 245 2.15 -12.31 -17.85
C GLY A 245 1.37 -13.50 -17.26
N SER A 246 0.09 -13.31 -16.93
CA SER A 246 -0.79 -14.29 -16.29
C SER A 246 -0.29 -14.81 -14.94
N LEU A 247 0.40 -13.94 -14.19
CA LEU A 247 1.07 -14.31 -12.94
C LEU A 247 0.14 -14.25 -11.73
N HIS A 248 -0.89 -13.40 -11.75
CA HIS A 248 -1.90 -13.24 -10.69
C HIS A 248 -1.29 -13.13 -9.29
N PRO A 249 -0.48 -12.07 -9.01
CA PRO A 249 0.19 -11.92 -7.73
C PRO A 249 -0.74 -11.52 -6.59
N LEU A 250 -1.96 -11.04 -6.88
CA LEU A 250 -2.88 -10.55 -5.85
C LEU A 250 -3.55 -11.71 -5.12
N GLU A 251 -3.37 -11.71 -3.79
CA GLU A 251 -4.06 -12.58 -2.84
C GLU A 251 -5.16 -11.81 -2.14
N PRO A 252 -6.36 -12.39 -2.08
CA PRO A 252 -7.51 -11.76 -1.44
C PRO A 252 -7.59 -12.14 0.03
N TYR A 253 -7.45 -11.16 0.91
CA TYR A 253 -7.74 -11.28 2.34
C TYR A 253 -9.06 -10.60 2.66
N LEU A 254 -9.79 -11.13 3.61
CA LEU A 254 -11.12 -10.68 3.96
C LEU A 254 -11.22 -10.35 5.44
N LEU A 255 -11.79 -9.19 5.76
CA LEU A 255 -12.36 -8.91 7.06
C LEU A 255 -13.88 -9.02 6.90
N VAL A 256 -14.46 -10.08 7.48
CA VAL A 256 -15.89 -10.37 7.41
C VAL A 256 -16.58 -9.88 8.67
N GLN A 257 -17.57 -9.01 8.52
CA GLN A 257 -18.35 -8.47 9.64
C GLN A 257 -19.78 -9.02 9.69
N ARG A 258 -20.47 -9.10 8.55
CA ARG A 258 -21.92 -9.41 8.49
C ARG A 258 -22.26 -10.23 7.23
N VAL A 259 -22.00 -11.52 7.26
CA VAL A 259 -22.35 -12.48 6.20
C VAL A 259 -23.10 -13.67 6.82
N ASP A 260 -24.23 -14.08 6.25
CA ASP A 260 -25.00 -15.21 6.73
C ASP A 260 -24.13 -16.49 6.77
N ASP A 261 -24.21 -17.23 7.87
CA ASP A 261 -23.49 -18.48 8.10
C ASP A 261 -21.95 -18.40 7.95
N VAL A 262 -21.38 -17.21 8.02
CA VAL A 262 -19.94 -17.00 8.09
C VAL A 262 -19.61 -16.24 9.36
N ALA A 263 -18.84 -16.84 10.25
CA ALA A 263 -18.45 -16.19 11.50
C ALA A 263 -17.67 -14.88 11.21
N PRO A 264 -17.94 -13.78 11.91
CA PRO A 264 -17.12 -12.58 11.81
C PRO A 264 -15.65 -12.89 12.11
N GLY A 265 -14.73 -12.26 11.38
CA GLY A 265 -13.30 -12.52 11.55
C GLY A 265 -12.45 -12.23 10.31
N LEU A 266 -11.20 -12.66 10.38
CA LEU A 266 -10.22 -12.52 9.32
C LEU A 266 -10.06 -13.82 8.53
N TYR A 267 -9.96 -13.70 7.23
CA TYR A 267 -9.84 -14.84 6.33
C TYR A 267 -8.89 -14.57 5.18
N HIS A 268 -8.22 -15.61 4.71
CA HIS A 268 -7.66 -15.67 3.37
C HIS A 268 -8.66 -16.40 2.46
N TYR A 269 -8.88 -15.94 1.24
CA TYR A 269 -9.69 -16.63 0.26
C TYR A 269 -8.83 -17.47 -0.69
N HIS A 270 -8.90 -18.78 -0.58
CA HIS A 270 -8.20 -19.69 -1.47
C HIS A 270 -8.88 -19.79 -2.84
N ALA A 271 -8.35 -19.08 -3.83
CA ALA A 271 -8.98 -18.91 -5.15
C ALA A 271 -9.22 -20.23 -5.91
N GLY A 272 -8.32 -21.21 -5.79
CA GLY A 272 -8.42 -22.51 -6.43
C GLY A 272 -9.48 -23.40 -5.79
N ALA A 273 -9.52 -23.48 -4.47
CA ALA A 273 -10.48 -24.28 -3.72
C ALA A 273 -11.85 -23.62 -3.56
N HIS A 274 -11.98 -22.32 -3.87
CA HIS A 274 -13.17 -21.50 -3.58
C HIS A 274 -13.58 -21.62 -2.11
N ALA A 275 -12.66 -21.39 -1.20
CA ALA A 275 -12.83 -21.61 0.23
C ALA A 275 -12.22 -20.46 1.05
N LEU A 276 -12.73 -20.31 2.27
CA LEU A 276 -12.19 -19.39 3.27
C LEU A 276 -11.22 -20.14 4.20
N GLU A 277 -10.05 -19.60 4.40
CA GLU A 277 -9.06 -20.07 5.37
C GLU A 277 -9.00 -19.03 6.50
N ARG A 278 -9.41 -19.45 7.70
CA ARG A 278 -9.48 -18.53 8.84
C ARG A 278 -8.09 -18.12 9.30
N VAL A 279 -7.86 -16.83 9.41
CA VAL A 279 -6.65 -16.25 10.00
C VAL A 279 -6.89 -16.06 11.51
N PRO A 280 -5.95 -16.44 12.39
CA PRO A 280 -6.10 -16.25 13.82
C PRO A 280 -6.33 -14.78 14.18
N PHE A 281 -7.45 -14.53 14.85
CA PHE A 281 -7.80 -13.20 15.38
C PHE A 281 -8.66 -13.40 16.62
N ALA A 282 -8.65 -12.45 17.55
CA ALA A 282 -9.49 -12.54 18.76
C ALA A 282 -10.97 -12.48 18.35
N ASP A 283 -11.77 -13.40 18.90
CA ASP A 283 -13.23 -13.44 18.70
C ASP A 283 -13.90 -12.29 19.52
N ASP A 284 -13.61 -11.05 19.12
CA ASP A 284 -14.11 -9.83 19.76
C ASP A 284 -14.65 -8.89 18.66
N PRO A 285 -15.99 -8.70 18.58
CA PRO A 285 -16.60 -7.84 17.58
C PRO A 285 -16.13 -6.38 17.64
N ALA A 286 -15.82 -5.87 18.85
CA ALA A 286 -15.34 -4.49 18.99
C ALA A 286 -13.96 -4.33 18.38
N ARG A 287 -13.05 -5.27 18.61
CA ARG A 287 -11.71 -5.28 17.98
C ARG A 287 -11.79 -5.46 16.47
N LEU A 288 -12.74 -6.25 15.98
CA LEU A 288 -12.92 -6.44 14.54
C LEU A 288 -13.39 -5.15 13.88
N SER A 289 -14.33 -4.43 14.50
CA SER A 289 -14.81 -3.14 13.99
C SER A 289 -13.73 -2.05 14.06
N GLU A 290 -12.92 -2.04 15.12
CA GLU A 290 -11.77 -1.15 15.24
C GLU A 290 -10.73 -1.44 14.15
N LEU A 291 -10.44 -2.70 13.88
CA LEU A 291 -9.54 -3.08 12.79
C LEU A 291 -10.12 -2.68 11.43
N ALA A 292 -11.44 -2.86 11.21
CA ALA A 292 -12.09 -2.43 9.98
C ALA A 292 -11.90 -0.92 9.74
N LEU A 293 -12.05 -0.11 10.79
CA LEU A 293 -11.82 1.33 10.73
C LEU A 293 -10.35 1.67 10.42
N ARG A 294 -9.40 0.96 11.04
CA ARG A 294 -7.97 1.13 10.73
C ARG A 294 -7.64 0.73 9.30
N CYS A 295 -8.17 -0.39 8.81
CA CYS A 295 -7.92 -0.85 7.43
C CYS A 295 -8.24 0.20 6.38
N VAL A 296 -9.21 1.08 6.64
CA VAL A 296 -9.63 2.15 5.74
C VAL A 296 -9.20 3.55 6.22
N ALA A 297 -8.14 3.64 6.99
CA ALA A 297 -7.57 4.90 7.50
C ALA A 297 -8.62 5.85 8.12
N GLY A 298 -9.47 5.31 9.00
CA GLY A 298 -10.46 6.09 9.74
C GLY A 298 -11.68 6.54 8.93
N GLN A 299 -11.86 6.05 7.69
CA GLN A 299 -13.06 6.33 6.87
C GLN A 299 -14.23 5.47 7.36
N ASP A 300 -14.97 5.96 8.36
CA ASP A 300 -16.06 5.26 9.06
C ASP A 300 -17.11 4.71 8.10
N PHE A 301 -17.52 5.51 7.12
CA PHE A 301 -18.49 5.12 6.09
C PHE A 301 -18.01 3.94 5.22
N PHE A 302 -16.72 3.67 5.12
CA PHE A 302 -16.18 2.49 4.45
C PHE A 302 -16.01 1.32 5.42
N ALA A 303 -15.68 1.59 6.68
CA ALA A 303 -15.59 0.57 7.72
C ALA A 303 -16.93 -0.14 7.97
N GLU A 304 -18.07 0.50 7.64
CA GLU A 304 -19.41 -0.06 7.75
C GLU A 304 -19.74 -1.15 6.70
N ALA A 305 -18.90 -1.40 5.70
CA ALA A 305 -19.13 -2.46 4.72
C ALA A 305 -19.21 -3.84 5.39
N HIS A 306 -20.01 -4.75 4.84
CA HIS A 306 -20.19 -6.09 5.36
C HIS A 306 -18.94 -6.95 5.26
N VAL A 307 -18.17 -6.71 4.20
CA VAL A 307 -16.90 -7.37 3.90
C VAL A 307 -15.91 -6.32 3.41
N LEU A 308 -14.72 -6.29 4.03
CA LEU A 308 -13.56 -5.64 3.44
C LEU A 308 -12.75 -6.70 2.69
N LEU A 309 -12.43 -6.43 1.44
CA LEU A 309 -11.56 -7.23 0.59
C LEU A 309 -10.23 -6.48 0.45
N ILE A 310 -9.23 -6.98 1.14
CA ILE A 310 -7.86 -6.48 1.08
C ILE A 310 -7.16 -7.21 -0.08
N LEU A 311 -6.64 -6.45 -1.04
CA LEU A 311 -5.83 -6.98 -2.12
C LEU A 311 -4.36 -6.84 -1.74
N ALA A 312 -3.75 -7.95 -1.29
CA ALA A 312 -2.33 -8.02 -0.99
C ALA A 312 -1.56 -8.65 -2.15
N ALA A 313 -0.34 -8.18 -2.41
CA ALA A 313 0.47 -8.65 -3.52
C ALA A 313 1.62 -9.53 -3.05
N ARG A 314 1.70 -10.75 -3.55
CA ARG A 314 2.91 -11.58 -3.47
C ARG A 314 3.93 -11.07 -4.49
N PHE A 315 4.81 -10.20 -4.07
CA PHE A 315 5.72 -9.47 -4.96
C PHE A 315 6.62 -10.39 -5.76
N ARG A 316 7.19 -11.43 -5.11
CA ARG A 316 8.04 -12.41 -5.77
C ARG A 316 7.34 -13.14 -6.92
N ARG A 317 6.01 -13.29 -6.89
CA ARG A 317 5.24 -13.92 -7.96
C ARG A 317 5.40 -13.18 -9.29
N THR A 318 5.36 -11.85 -9.26
CA THR A 318 5.59 -10.99 -10.44
C THR A 318 7.08 -10.81 -10.72
N PHE A 319 7.88 -10.59 -9.68
CA PHE A 319 9.30 -10.29 -9.82
C PHE A 319 10.14 -11.53 -10.18
N TRP A 320 9.63 -12.73 -10.00
CA TRP A 320 10.23 -13.93 -10.53
C TRP A 320 10.46 -13.82 -12.05
N LYS A 321 9.48 -13.32 -12.79
CA LYS A 321 9.57 -13.09 -14.25
C LYS A 321 10.21 -11.75 -14.59
N TYR A 322 9.87 -10.71 -13.84
CA TYR A 322 10.23 -9.33 -14.11
C TYR A 322 11.26 -8.80 -13.09
N ARG A 323 12.35 -9.53 -12.92
CA ARG A 323 13.40 -9.23 -11.94
C ARG A 323 13.98 -7.84 -12.14
N ASN A 324 13.99 -7.04 -11.08
CA ASN A 324 14.51 -5.66 -11.09
C ASN A 324 13.94 -4.77 -12.20
N HIS A 325 12.83 -5.17 -12.82
CA HIS A 325 12.24 -4.43 -13.91
C HIS A 325 11.50 -3.19 -13.39
N PRO A 326 11.74 -1.99 -13.94
CA PRO A 326 11.20 -0.74 -13.39
C PRO A 326 9.66 -0.62 -13.46
N LYS A 327 8.99 -1.47 -14.27
CA LYS A 327 7.53 -1.49 -14.41
C LYS A 327 6.84 -2.62 -13.67
N ALA A 328 7.58 -3.53 -13.03
CA ALA A 328 7.01 -4.73 -12.40
C ALA A 328 6.01 -4.37 -11.27
N TYR A 329 6.38 -3.45 -10.39
CA TYR A 329 5.49 -2.97 -9.33
C TYR A 329 4.25 -2.24 -9.89
N ARG A 330 4.43 -1.43 -10.94
CA ARG A 330 3.31 -0.76 -11.62
C ARG A 330 2.30 -1.76 -12.20
N ALA A 331 2.76 -2.91 -12.73
CA ALA A 331 1.87 -3.95 -13.25
C ALA A 331 0.97 -4.53 -12.14
N ILE A 332 1.49 -4.68 -10.92
CA ILE A 332 0.73 -5.12 -9.76
C ILE A 332 -0.37 -4.12 -9.40
N VAL A 333 -0.02 -2.83 -9.33
CA VAL A 333 -0.99 -1.76 -9.02
C VAL A 333 -2.09 -1.68 -10.09
N LEU A 334 -1.74 -1.84 -11.38
CA LEU A 334 -2.72 -1.90 -12.47
C LEU A 334 -3.66 -3.10 -12.32
N GLU A 335 -3.15 -4.26 -11.91
CA GLU A 335 -3.98 -5.44 -11.66
C GLU A 335 -4.96 -5.22 -10.51
N ALA A 336 -4.55 -4.55 -9.43
CA ALA A 336 -5.45 -4.17 -8.35
C ALA A 336 -6.61 -3.30 -8.86
N GLY A 337 -6.34 -2.38 -9.80
CA GLY A 337 -7.36 -1.62 -10.49
C GLY A 337 -8.32 -2.49 -11.31
N HIS A 338 -7.83 -3.51 -12.02
CA HIS A 338 -8.69 -4.45 -12.76
C HIS A 338 -9.62 -5.23 -11.81
N VAL A 339 -9.06 -5.76 -10.70
CA VAL A 339 -9.83 -6.52 -9.71
C VAL A 339 -10.88 -5.65 -9.05
N SER A 340 -10.53 -4.43 -8.63
CA SER A 340 -11.46 -3.50 -8.00
C SER A 340 -12.60 -3.09 -8.95
N GLN A 341 -12.32 -2.81 -10.22
CA GLN A 341 -13.38 -2.52 -11.20
C GLN A 341 -14.31 -3.73 -11.43
N ASN A 342 -13.76 -4.95 -11.48
CA ASN A 342 -14.57 -6.15 -11.59
C ASN A 342 -15.46 -6.35 -10.35
N LEU A 343 -14.95 -6.01 -9.14
CA LEU A 343 -15.76 -5.99 -7.93
C LEU A 343 -16.90 -4.97 -8.03
N TYR A 344 -16.63 -3.77 -8.54
CA TYR A 344 -17.67 -2.76 -8.76
C TYR A 344 -18.79 -3.29 -9.64
N LEU A 345 -18.46 -3.88 -10.78
CA LEU A 345 -19.44 -4.41 -11.72
C LEU A 345 -20.23 -5.58 -11.11
N SER A 346 -19.53 -6.51 -10.47
CA SER A 346 -20.14 -7.70 -9.85
C SER A 346 -21.09 -7.30 -8.70
N ALA A 347 -20.64 -6.44 -7.80
CA ALA A 347 -21.47 -5.97 -6.69
C ALA A 347 -22.67 -5.15 -7.18
N THR A 348 -22.48 -4.28 -8.19
CA THR A 348 -23.59 -3.50 -8.78
C THR A 348 -24.65 -4.39 -9.43
N GLU A 349 -24.24 -5.47 -10.11
CA GLU A 349 -25.17 -6.44 -10.71
C GLU A 349 -26.05 -7.13 -9.65
N PHE A 350 -25.47 -7.47 -8.50
CA PHE A 350 -26.18 -8.03 -7.35
C PHE A 350 -26.93 -6.98 -6.50
N GLY A 351 -26.95 -5.71 -6.91
CA GLY A 351 -27.60 -4.63 -6.16
C GLY A 351 -26.87 -4.22 -4.87
N LEU A 352 -25.61 -4.60 -4.71
CA LEU A 352 -24.79 -4.27 -3.56
C LEU A 352 -24.13 -2.90 -3.69
N GLY A 353 -23.80 -2.32 -2.54
CA GLY A 353 -22.84 -1.22 -2.42
C GLY A 353 -21.40 -1.71 -2.50
N VAL A 354 -20.51 -0.87 -3.03
CA VAL A 354 -19.10 -1.20 -3.20
C VAL A 354 -18.24 0.05 -3.17
N PHE A 355 -17.02 -0.08 -2.66
CA PHE A 355 -15.99 0.96 -2.72
C PHE A 355 -14.60 0.38 -2.97
N VAL A 356 -13.65 1.25 -3.33
CA VAL A 356 -12.20 1.01 -3.29
C VAL A 356 -11.53 2.25 -2.69
N THR A 357 -10.52 2.03 -1.85
CA THR A 357 -9.70 3.12 -1.28
C THR A 357 -8.23 2.73 -1.28
N ALA A 358 -7.36 3.69 -1.60
CA ALA A 358 -5.92 3.60 -1.44
C ALA A 358 -5.44 4.26 -0.14
N ALA A 359 -6.31 5.02 0.54
CA ALA A 359 -6.03 5.52 1.89
C ALA A 359 -6.29 4.37 2.88
N ILE A 360 -5.23 3.64 3.19
CA ILE A 360 -5.25 2.43 4.03
C ILE A 360 -4.08 2.47 5.01
N ASN A 361 -4.19 1.78 6.13
CA ASN A 361 -3.08 1.57 7.05
C ASN A 361 -2.44 0.21 6.79
N GLU A 362 -1.49 0.17 5.86
CA GLU A 362 -0.82 -1.05 5.41
C GLU A 362 -0.17 -1.80 6.57
N ILE A 363 0.52 -1.09 7.46
CA ILE A 363 1.24 -1.69 8.60
C ILE A 363 0.27 -2.36 9.58
N ASP A 364 -0.92 -1.79 9.81
CA ASP A 364 -1.94 -2.40 10.67
C ASP A 364 -2.54 -3.66 10.03
N ILE A 365 -2.77 -3.63 8.71
CA ILE A 365 -3.22 -4.79 7.94
C ILE A 365 -2.15 -5.90 7.98
N GLU A 366 -0.89 -5.56 7.70
CA GLU A 366 0.24 -6.50 7.73
C GLU A 366 0.33 -7.22 9.08
N ARG A 367 0.23 -6.47 10.18
CA ARG A 367 0.22 -7.04 11.54
C ARG A 367 -0.96 -7.97 11.79
N ALA A 368 -2.17 -7.58 11.37
CA ALA A 368 -3.37 -8.35 11.60
C ALA A 368 -3.37 -9.68 10.85
N TYR A 369 -2.81 -9.72 9.66
CA TYR A 369 -2.75 -10.92 8.81
C TYR A 369 -1.41 -11.65 8.86
N GLY A 370 -0.40 -11.12 9.57
CA GLY A 370 0.93 -11.71 9.68
C GLY A 370 1.73 -11.65 8.39
N LEU A 371 1.60 -10.57 7.61
CA LEU A 371 2.27 -10.41 6.32
C LEU A 371 3.66 -9.77 6.49
N ASP A 372 4.62 -10.21 5.69
CA ASP A 372 5.91 -9.55 5.53
C ASP A 372 5.79 -8.51 4.41
N PRO A 373 5.90 -7.19 4.69
CA PRO A 373 5.57 -6.12 3.76
C PRO A 373 6.35 -6.14 2.44
N LEU A 374 7.52 -6.78 2.41
CA LEU A 374 8.36 -6.84 1.21
C LEU A 374 8.26 -8.18 0.47
N GLN A 375 7.56 -9.15 1.04
CA GLN A 375 7.21 -10.43 0.42
C GLN A 375 5.77 -10.43 -0.06
N GLU A 376 4.86 -10.00 0.82
CA GLU A 376 3.43 -9.92 0.58
C GLU A 376 2.83 -8.74 1.34
N GLY A 377 2.39 -7.71 0.63
CA GLY A 377 1.90 -6.47 1.24
C GLY A 377 0.60 -5.98 0.62
N PRO A 378 -0.28 -5.29 1.39
CA PRO A 378 -1.52 -4.73 0.90
C PRO A 378 -1.27 -3.61 -0.12
N ILE A 379 -2.10 -3.56 -1.15
CA ILE A 379 -2.06 -2.56 -2.22
C ILE A 379 -3.26 -1.63 -2.12
N THR A 380 -4.43 -2.15 -1.77
CA THR A 380 -5.69 -1.41 -1.66
C THR A 380 -6.70 -2.21 -0.86
N VAL A 381 -7.67 -1.51 -0.28
CA VAL A 381 -8.84 -2.10 0.36
C VAL A 381 -10.07 -1.76 -0.46
N CYS A 382 -10.84 -2.79 -0.77
CA CYS A 382 -12.19 -2.69 -1.29
C CYS A 382 -13.18 -3.10 -0.22
N GLY A 383 -14.46 -2.75 -0.37
CA GLY A 383 -15.50 -3.29 0.50
C GLY A 383 -16.82 -3.38 -0.24
N PHE A 384 -17.68 -4.30 0.19
CA PHE A 384 -18.99 -4.49 -0.40
C PHE A 384 -20.02 -5.00 0.61
N GLY A 385 -21.30 -4.83 0.28
CA GLY A 385 -22.41 -5.28 1.10
C GLY A 385 -23.72 -4.60 0.71
N PRO A 386 -24.84 -4.98 1.34
CA PRO A 386 -26.12 -4.29 1.15
C PRO A 386 -26.03 -2.78 1.35
N ARG A 387 -26.68 -2.03 0.45
CA ARG A 387 -26.84 -0.57 0.60
C ARG A 387 -27.94 -0.23 1.58
N ALA A 388 -27.78 0.87 2.31
CA ALA A 388 -28.85 1.42 3.14
C ALA A 388 -30.09 1.78 2.28
N ALA A 389 -31.25 1.79 2.90
CA ALA A 389 -32.51 2.19 2.25
C ALA A 389 -32.55 3.70 1.98
N ARG A 390 -31.81 4.50 2.76
CA ARG A 390 -31.71 5.96 2.63
C ARG A 390 -30.27 6.43 2.67
N LYS A 391 -29.99 7.46 1.88
CA LYS A 391 -28.70 8.13 1.81
C LYS A 391 -28.54 9.09 3.01
N SER A 392 -27.51 8.88 3.82
CA SER A 392 -27.06 9.79 4.90
C SER A 392 -25.81 10.56 4.51
N MET A 393 -24.89 9.88 3.82
CA MET A 393 -23.63 10.44 3.28
C MET A 393 -23.77 10.74 1.81
N LEU A 394 -23.06 11.78 1.34
CA LEU A 394 -23.05 12.17 -0.08
C LEU A 394 -22.38 11.09 -0.94
N GLU A 395 -23.10 10.60 -1.94
CA GLU A 395 -22.59 9.76 -3.02
C GLU A 395 -22.78 10.47 -4.36
N PHE A 396 -21.78 10.36 -5.23
CA PHE A 396 -21.82 10.94 -6.57
C PHE A 396 -22.62 10.03 -7.51
N ASP A 397 -23.89 10.36 -7.70
CA ASP A 397 -24.84 9.66 -8.59
C ASP A 397 -25.58 10.69 -9.48
N PRO A 398 -24.88 11.32 -10.44
CA PRO A 398 -25.46 12.39 -11.26
C PRO A 398 -26.55 11.91 -12.22
N LEU A 399 -26.61 10.60 -12.50
CA LEU A 399 -27.64 10.00 -13.33
C LEU A 399 -28.89 9.61 -12.54
N GLY A 400 -28.86 9.67 -11.19
CA GLY A 400 -29.96 9.27 -10.34
C GLY A 400 -30.33 7.81 -10.49
N THR A 401 -29.36 6.93 -10.73
CA THR A 401 -29.58 5.50 -10.97
C THR A 401 -29.58 4.66 -9.70
N VAL A 402 -29.03 5.20 -8.62
CA VAL A 402 -28.93 4.54 -7.31
C VAL A 402 -29.91 5.16 -6.30
N TRP A 403 -30.01 6.50 -6.31
CA TRP A 403 -30.81 7.27 -5.36
C TRP A 403 -31.88 8.11 -6.07
N ASP A 404 -33.06 8.19 -5.49
CA ASP A 404 -34.06 9.17 -5.92
C ASP A 404 -33.78 10.59 -5.36
N ALA A 405 -34.62 11.55 -5.70
CA ALA A 405 -34.45 12.94 -5.28
C ALA A 405 -34.56 13.12 -3.74
N GLU A 406 -35.29 12.23 -3.07
CA GLU A 406 -35.48 12.20 -1.62
C GLU A 406 -34.40 11.36 -0.89
N GLY A 407 -33.37 10.86 -1.64
CA GLY A 407 -32.30 10.05 -1.09
C GLY A 407 -32.72 8.61 -0.69
N ARG A 408 -33.79 8.09 -1.26
CA ARG A 408 -34.19 6.68 -1.12
C ARG A 408 -33.54 5.85 -2.21
N ARG A 409 -33.15 4.62 -1.86
CA ARG A 409 -32.61 3.68 -2.83
C ARG A 409 -33.67 3.30 -3.88
N ARG A 410 -33.28 3.31 -5.13
CA ARG A 410 -34.09 2.85 -6.29
C ARG A 410 -34.10 1.33 -6.44
#